data_5310b94d6c89468a3aac5d9eabefd416
#
_entry.id   5310b94d6c89468a3aac5d9eabefd416
#
_cell.length_a   1.000
_cell.length_b   1.000
_cell.length_c   1.000
_cell.angle_alpha   90.00
_cell.angle_beta   90.00
_cell.angle_gamma   90.00
#
_symmetry.space_group_name_H-M   'P 1'
#
loop_
_entity.id
_entity.type
_entity.pdbx_description
1 polymer ?
#
loop_
_entity_poly.entity_id
_entity_poly.type
_entity_poly.pdbx_seq_one_letter_code
_entity_poly.pdbx_strand_id
1 'polypeptide(L)'
;CNSKSGDNHEGHDHGTEAHDHEHEGHDHEHEGEDHEGHDHEGDEHSRSSEPATGHSDEIILPKAKAEAAGVKTSIIEPEVFEQVIKTSGQVLAAQGDESVAVATVAGVVSFRGKVTEGMSVGKGTALVTISSSNIADGDPVQRARIAYDISRKEYERMQALVKNKIVSDKEFAQAEQNYENARISYEALAKNHSAGGQAVTSPISGFVKNILVKEGDYVTIGQPLVSITQNRRLFLRAEVSEKYYPSLRTIGSANFKTPYDNKVYELKELNGRLLSFGKSAGENSFY
;
A
#
# COMPACT_ATOMS: atom_id res chain seq x y z
N CYS A 1 8.57 57.78 -20.90
CA CYS A 1 7.21 58.31 -21.10
C CYS A 1 6.21 57.40 -20.48
N ASN A 2 5.53 57.98 -19.58
CA ASN A 2 4.47 57.57 -18.69
C ASN A 2 3.23 57.01 -19.44
N SER A 3 2.61 55.94 -18.93
CA SER A 3 1.17 56.02 -18.66
C SER A 3 0.68 54.79 -17.85
N LYS A 4 0.01 55.11 -16.78
CA LYS A 4 -0.77 54.27 -15.89
C LYS A 4 -2.09 53.86 -16.53
N SER A 5 -2.58 52.66 -16.16
CA SER A 5 -4.00 52.37 -15.86
C SER A 5 -4.03 50.89 -15.48
N GLY A 6 -4.59 50.38 -14.38
CA GLY A 6 -5.83 50.76 -13.75
C GLY A 6 -6.48 49.44 -13.42
N ASP A 7 -6.24 48.91 -12.19
CA ASP A 7 -6.82 47.65 -11.68
C ASP A 7 -8.30 47.84 -11.37
N ASN A 8 -9.14 46.94 -11.85
CA ASN A 8 -10.47 46.73 -11.32
C ASN A 8 -10.54 45.25 -10.87
N HIS A 9 -10.39 45.03 -9.56
CA HIS A 9 -10.81 43.83 -8.89
C HIS A 9 -12.27 43.98 -8.46
N GLU A 10 -13.16 43.29 -9.13
CA GLU A 10 -14.52 43.07 -8.62
C GLU A 10 -14.47 41.97 -7.60
N GLY A 11 -14.78 42.32 -6.34
CA GLY A 11 -14.90 41.42 -5.23
C GLY A 11 -16.17 40.57 -5.36
N HIS A 12 -16.01 39.25 -5.30
CA HIS A 12 -17.11 38.33 -5.09
C HIS A 12 -17.39 38.21 -3.60
N ASP A 13 -18.52 38.78 -3.21
CA ASP A 13 -19.14 38.67 -1.89
C ASP A 13 -19.79 37.27 -1.77
N HIS A 14 -19.24 36.44 -0.88
CA HIS A 14 -19.87 35.17 -0.50
C HIS A 14 -20.73 35.39 0.73
N GLY A 15 -22.03 35.55 0.49
CA GLY A 15 -23.05 35.56 1.53
C GLY A 15 -23.02 34.27 2.36
N THR A 16 -22.83 34.43 3.65
CA THR A 16 -23.01 33.38 4.66
C THR A 16 -24.50 33.18 4.89
N GLU A 17 -25.04 32.10 4.36
CA GLU A 17 -26.38 31.62 4.77
C GLU A 17 -26.22 30.81 6.07
N ALA A 18 -26.75 31.37 7.15
CA ALA A 18 -26.90 30.70 8.44
C ALA A 18 -28.15 29.82 8.36
N HIS A 19 -27.97 28.51 8.46
CA HIS A 19 -29.07 27.58 8.67
C HIS A 19 -29.40 27.50 10.19
N ASP A 20 -30.50 28.14 10.56
CA ASP A 20 -31.16 27.95 11.86
C ASP A 20 -31.86 26.58 11.85
N HIS A 21 -31.39 25.68 12.70
CA HIS A 21 -32.12 24.46 13.03
C HIS A 21 -32.92 24.70 14.30
N GLU A 22 -34.22 24.92 14.17
CA GLU A 22 -35.16 24.89 15.28
C GLU A 22 -35.29 23.44 15.78
N HIS A 23 -34.86 23.20 17.01
CA HIS A 23 -35.14 22.00 17.78
C HIS A 23 -36.49 22.16 18.47
N GLU A 24 -37.51 21.52 17.97
CA GLU A 24 -38.76 21.33 18.70
C GLU A 24 -38.54 20.33 19.84
N GLY A 25 -38.60 20.85 21.05
CA GLY A 25 -38.57 20.04 22.29
C GLY A 25 -39.91 19.33 22.47
N HIS A 26 -39.89 18.01 22.52
CA HIS A 26 -41.04 17.23 22.97
C HIS A 26 -41.02 17.11 24.48
N ASP A 27 -41.88 17.88 25.12
CA ASP A 27 -42.23 17.71 26.56
C ASP A 27 -43.16 16.50 26.68
N HIS A 28 -42.71 15.47 27.39
CA HIS A 28 -43.55 14.39 27.85
C HIS A 28 -44.02 14.68 29.25
N GLU A 29 -45.25 15.15 29.37
CA GLU A 29 -45.96 15.22 30.65
C GLU A 29 -46.36 13.81 31.08
N HIS A 30 -45.84 13.35 32.22
CA HIS A 30 -46.32 12.16 32.90
C HIS A 30 -47.43 12.58 33.87
N GLU A 31 -48.64 12.27 33.49
CA GLU A 31 -49.76 12.30 34.41
C GLU A 31 -49.65 11.13 35.39
N GLY A 32 -49.56 11.46 36.68
CA GLY A 32 -49.61 10.49 37.77
C GLY A 32 -51.06 10.10 38.04
N GLU A 33 -51.38 8.83 37.87
CA GLU A 33 -52.65 8.28 38.36
C GLU A 33 -52.48 7.81 39.79
N ASP A 34 -53.23 8.44 40.68
CA ASP A 34 -53.40 8.09 42.09
C ASP A 34 -54.23 6.79 42.19
N HIS A 35 -53.66 5.73 42.71
CA HIS A 35 -54.38 4.52 43.08
C HIS A 35 -54.87 4.64 44.54
N GLU A 36 -56.17 4.82 44.67
CA GLU A 36 -56.86 4.77 45.95
C GLU A 36 -56.76 3.38 46.60
N GLY A 37 -56.49 3.40 47.91
CA GLY A 37 -56.38 2.22 48.72
C GLY A 37 -57.69 1.49 48.88
N HIS A 38 -57.71 0.20 48.73
CA HIS A 38 -58.79 -0.66 49.14
C HIS A 38 -58.44 -1.34 50.45
N ASP A 39 -59.19 -0.88 51.54
CA ASP A 39 -59.22 -1.59 52.79
C ASP A 39 -59.99 -2.88 52.65
N HIS A 40 -59.36 -3.98 52.98
CA HIS A 40 -60.05 -5.25 53.19
C HIS A 40 -59.96 -5.63 54.66
N GLU A 41 -61.11 -5.68 55.24
CA GLU A 41 -61.42 -6.17 56.59
C GLU A 41 -61.02 -7.62 56.76
N GLY A 42 -60.53 -7.96 57.93
CA GLY A 42 -60.03 -9.26 58.31
C GLY A 42 -61.09 -10.34 58.43
N ASP A 43 -60.75 -11.53 58.05
CA ASP A 43 -61.42 -12.77 58.52
C ASP A 43 -60.35 -13.68 59.16
N GLU A 44 -60.58 -13.93 60.42
CA GLU A 44 -59.87 -14.87 61.28
C GLU A 44 -60.18 -16.30 60.82
N HIS A 45 -59.26 -17.02 60.27
CA HIS A 45 -59.32 -18.49 60.24
C HIS A 45 -58.09 -19.13 60.85
N SER A 46 -58.41 -19.87 61.84
CA SER A 46 -57.71 -20.88 62.64
C SER A 46 -56.47 -21.51 62.09
N ARG A 47 -55.51 -21.56 62.99
CA ARG A 47 -54.23 -22.30 62.95
C ARG A 47 -54.37 -23.74 62.53
N SER A 48 -53.64 -24.17 61.50
CA SER A 48 -52.95 -25.46 61.44
C SER A 48 -51.50 -25.22 61.05
N SER A 49 -50.66 -25.57 61.99
CA SER A 49 -49.19 -25.51 61.84
C SER A 49 -48.67 -26.61 60.90
N GLU A 50 -48.43 -26.24 59.65
CA GLU A 50 -47.55 -26.98 58.78
C GLU A 50 -46.22 -26.24 58.63
N PRO A 51 -45.05 -26.94 58.57
CA PRO A 51 -43.80 -26.25 58.48
C PRO A 51 -43.66 -25.60 57.07
N ALA A 52 -43.38 -24.31 57.09
CA ALA A 52 -43.08 -23.55 55.89
C ALA A 52 -41.91 -24.17 55.15
N THR A 53 -42.19 -24.98 54.12
CA THR A 53 -41.23 -25.32 53.10
C THR A 53 -40.95 -24.02 52.32
N GLY A 54 -39.77 -23.44 52.59
CA GLY A 54 -39.29 -22.29 51.82
C GLY A 54 -39.32 -22.65 50.33
N HIS A 55 -40.13 -21.96 49.56
CA HIS A 55 -40.06 -21.99 48.14
C HIS A 55 -38.72 -21.38 47.76
N SER A 56 -37.68 -22.22 47.64
CA SER A 56 -36.48 -21.82 46.92
C SER A 56 -36.89 -21.74 45.45
N ASP A 57 -36.67 -20.62 44.80
CA ASP A 57 -36.79 -20.47 43.34
C ASP A 57 -35.74 -21.36 42.58
N GLU A 58 -35.31 -22.43 43.23
CA GLU A 58 -34.33 -23.36 42.71
C GLU A 58 -34.99 -24.32 41.72
N ILE A 59 -34.70 -24.13 40.45
CA ILE A 59 -35.15 -25.06 39.39
C ILE A 59 -34.21 -26.24 39.34
N ILE A 60 -34.64 -27.38 39.87
CA ILE A 60 -33.91 -28.63 39.82
C ILE A 60 -34.14 -29.27 38.44
N LEU A 61 -33.12 -29.24 37.58
CA LEU A 61 -33.12 -29.89 36.27
C LEU A 61 -32.41 -31.27 36.37
N PRO A 62 -33.12 -32.39 36.22
CA PRO A 62 -32.49 -33.70 36.23
C PRO A 62 -31.44 -33.84 35.13
N LYS A 63 -30.31 -34.46 35.42
CA LYS A 63 -29.16 -34.60 34.51
C LYS A 63 -29.53 -35.12 33.13
N ALA A 64 -30.42 -36.12 33.05
CA ALA A 64 -30.90 -36.66 31.80
C ALA A 64 -31.69 -35.65 30.94
N LYS A 65 -32.46 -34.72 31.56
CA LYS A 65 -33.13 -33.66 30.88
C LYS A 65 -32.20 -32.52 30.46
N ALA A 66 -31.19 -32.24 31.27
CA ALA A 66 -30.15 -31.27 30.95
C ALA A 66 -29.33 -31.73 29.72
N GLU A 67 -28.93 -32.99 29.66
CA GLU A 67 -28.24 -33.56 28.51
C GLU A 67 -29.09 -33.59 27.24
N ALA A 68 -30.35 -33.97 27.36
CA ALA A 68 -31.31 -33.95 26.22
C ALA A 68 -31.57 -32.49 25.70
N ALA A 69 -31.53 -31.51 26.57
CA ALA A 69 -31.64 -30.07 26.22
C ALA A 69 -30.32 -29.49 25.72
N GLY A 70 -29.22 -30.24 25.63
CA GLY A 70 -27.92 -29.77 25.17
C GLY A 70 -27.18 -28.88 26.18
N VAL A 71 -27.58 -28.87 27.46
CA VAL A 71 -26.92 -28.08 28.51
C VAL A 71 -25.56 -28.73 28.81
N LYS A 72 -24.50 -27.95 28.63
CA LYS A 72 -23.11 -28.34 28.95
C LYS A 72 -22.60 -27.47 30.08
N THR A 73 -21.97 -28.07 31.05
CA THR A 73 -21.27 -27.35 32.12
C THR A 73 -19.77 -27.46 31.89
N SER A 74 -19.05 -26.37 32.10
CA SER A 74 -17.59 -26.37 32.12
C SER A 74 -17.08 -25.71 33.38
N ILE A 75 -15.96 -26.18 33.88
CA ILE A 75 -15.25 -25.53 34.97
C ILE A 75 -14.54 -24.33 34.39
N ILE A 76 -14.81 -23.13 34.91
CA ILE A 76 -14.14 -21.89 34.52
C ILE A 76 -12.91 -21.76 35.40
N GLU A 77 -11.74 -21.86 34.82
CA GLU A 77 -10.46 -21.58 35.47
C GLU A 77 -10.04 -20.14 35.21
N PRO A 78 -9.35 -19.49 36.15
CA PRO A 78 -8.81 -18.15 35.92
C PRO A 78 -7.78 -18.19 34.79
N GLU A 79 -8.06 -17.52 33.68
CA GLU A 79 -7.15 -17.35 32.54
C GLU A 79 -6.68 -15.89 32.45
N VAL A 80 -5.53 -15.69 31.79
CA VAL A 80 -5.05 -14.34 31.52
C VAL A 80 -6.01 -13.66 30.56
N PHE A 81 -6.62 -12.58 31.00
CA PHE A 81 -7.50 -11.75 30.16
C PHE A 81 -6.64 -10.89 29.22
N GLU A 82 -6.72 -11.15 27.92
CA GLU A 82 -6.06 -10.35 26.90
C GLU A 82 -7.04 -9.32 26.33
N GLN A 83 -6.69 -8.06 26.42
CA GLN A 83 -7.45 -7.00 25.77
C GLN A 83 -7.26 -7.06 24.26
N VAL A 84 -8.36 -7.17 23.50
CA VAL A 84 -8.34 -7.19 22.03
C VAL A 84 -8.69 -5.83 21.48
N ILE A 85 -7.77 -5.24 20.69
CA ILE A 85 -8.00 -4.03 19.91
C ILE A 85 -8.42 -4.44 18.50
N LYS A 86 -9.68 -4.17 18.15
CA LYS A 86 -10.20 -4.42 16.81
C LYS A 86 -9.95 -3.20 15.92
N THR A 87 -9.35 -3.43 14.77
CA THR A 87 -9.03 -2.37 13.81
C THR A 87 -8.99 -2.91 12.38
N SER A 88 -8.99 -2.02 11.40
CA SER A 88 -8.73 -2.34 10.00
C SER A 88 -7.24 -2.33 9.71
N GLY A 89 -6.84 -3.03 8.65
CA GLY A 89 -5.46 -3.08 8.21
C GLY A 89 -5.35 -3.39 6.73
N GLN A 90 -4.13 -3.27 6.21
CA GLN A 90 -3.79 -3.57 4.84
C GLN A 90 -2.61 -4.54 4.81
N VAL A 91 -2.66 -5.49 3.87
CA VAL A 91 -1.54 -6.36 3.56
C VAL A 91 -0.72 -5.70 2.44
N LEU A 92 0.54 -5.43 2.71
CA LEU A 92 1.47 -4.74 1.82
C LEU A 92 2.66 -5.64 1.53
N ALA A 93 3.24 -5.52 0.34
CA ALA A 93 4.53 -6.15 0.04
C ALA A 93 5.64 -5.52 0.89
N ALA A 94 6.61 -6.33 1.31
CA ALA A 94 7.76 -5.84 2.03
C ALA A 94 8.61 -4.90 1.16
N GLN A 95 9.24 -3.92 1.80
CA GLN A 95 10.19 -3.06 1.12
C GLN A 95 11.33 -3.91 0.51
N GLY A 96 11.61 -3.69 -0.79
CA GLY A 96 12.54 -4.50 -1.57
C GLY A 96 11.90 -5.69 -2.31
N ASP A 97 10.67 -6.06 -1.98
CA ASP A 97 9.91 -7.05 -2.74
C ASP A 97 9.10 -6.41 -3.89
N GLU A 98 9.14 -5.10 -4.02
CA GLU A 98 8.57 -4.35 -5.14
C GLU A 98 9.69 -3.59 -5.89
N SER A 99 9.64 -3.62 -7.20
CA SER A 99 10.58 -2.91 -8.07
C SER A 99 9.86 -2.38 -9.30
N VAL A 100 10.29 -1.23 -9.78
CA VAL A 100 9.69 -0.55 -10.93
C VAL A 100 10.64 -0.62 -12.11
N ALA A 101 10.16 -1.10 -13.24
CA ALA A 101 10.84 -0.99 -14.53
C ALA A 101 10.62 0.43 -15.06
N VAL A 102 11.71 1.17 -15.27
CA VAL A 102 11.70 2.56 -15.72
C VAL A 102 12.25 2.70 -17.13
N ALA A 103 11.85 3.73 -17.83
CA ALA A 103 12.35 4.07 -19.15
C ALA A 103 13.83 4.46 -19.08
N THR A 104 14.67 3.80 -19.87
CA THR A 104 16.11 4.07 -19.98
C THR A 104 16.46 5.05 -21.10
N VAL A 105 15.54 5.23 -22.05
CA VAL A 105 15.62 6.18 -23.15
C VAL A 105 14.26 6.85 -23.32
N ALA A 106 14.24 8.04 -23.94
CA ALA A 106 13.00 8.68 -24.34
C ALA A 106 12.48 8.06 -25.64
N GLY A 107 11.16 7.94 -25.78
CA GLY A 107 10.57 7.37 -26.98
C GLY A 107 9.13 6.95 -26.82
N VAL A 108 8.63 6.24 -27.84
CA VAL A 108 7.27 5.70 -27.88
C VAL A 108 7.27 4.27 -27.40
N VAL A 109 6.36 3.97 -26.49
CA VAL A 109 6.19 2.65 -25.86
C VAL A 109 5.50 1.68 -26.80
N SER A 110 6.01 0.46 -26.85
CA SER A 110 5.37 -0.69 -27.46
C SER A 110 5.53 -1.93 -26.58
N PHE A 111 4.44 -2.66 -26.30
CA PHE A 111 4.51 -3.84 -25.45
C PHE A 111 5.09 -5.05 -26.21
N ARG A 112 5.96 -5.80 -25.54
CA ARG A 112 6.43 -7.08 -26.07
C ARG A 112 5.47 -8.19 -25.67
N GLY A 113 4.49 -8.43 -26.55
CA GLY A 113 3.44 -9.42 -26.31
C GLY A 113 2.36 -8.94 -25.34
N LYS A 114 1.59 -9.87 -24.81
CA LYS A 114 0.48 -9.55 -23.89
C LYS A 114 1.01 -9.42 -22.47
N VAL A 115 1.37 -8.22 -22.07
CA VAL A 115 1.69 -7.91 -20.67
C VAL A 115 0.39 -7.54 -19.96
N THR A 116 0.06 -8.27 -18.89
CA THR A 116 -1.14 -8.04 -18.07
C THR A 116 -0.79 -8.01 -16.59
N GLU A 117 -1.57 -7.28 -15.80
CA GLU A 117 -1.47 -7.32 -14.35
C GLU A 117 -1.72 -8.75 -13.84
N GLY A 118 -0.97 -9.16 -12.82
CA GLY A 118 -0.96 -10.54 -12.32
C GLY A 118 -0.09 -11.52 -13.10
N MET A 119 0.45 -11.14 -14.26
CA MET A 119 1.32 -12.00 -15.06
C MET A 119 2.64 -12.27 -14.33
N SER A 120 3.08 -13.54 -14.30
CA SER A 120 4.39 -13.93 -13.79
C SER A 120 5.51 -13.55 -14.76
N VAL A 121 6.56 -12.94 -14.23
CA VAL A 121 7.73 -12.50 -15.01
C VAL A 121 9.03 -12.91 -14.33
N GLY A 122 10.02 -13.33 -15.12
CA GLY A 122 11.38 -13.56 -14.64
C GLY A 122 12.21 -12.29 -14.67
N LYS A 123 13.27 -12.23 -13.86
CA LYS A 123 14.28 -11.17 -13.95
C LYS A 123 14.90 -11.17 -15.37
N GLY A 124 14.95 -10.00 -16.01
CA GLY A 124 15.48 -9.84 -17.37
C GLY A 124 14.44 -10.09 -18.47
N THR A 125 13.20 -10.52 -18.15
CA THR A 125 12.14 -10.65 -19.15
C THR A 125 11.80 -9.28 -19.73
N ALA A 126 11.85 -9.13 -21.06
CA ALA A 126 11.49 -7.90 -21.75
C ALA A 126 9.97 -7.68 -21.66
N LEU A 127 9.57 -6.55 -21.09
CA LEU A 127 8.17 -6.16 -20.88
C LEU A 127 7.71 -5.19 -21.95
N VAL A 128 8.53 -4.18 -22.20
CA VAL A 128 8.22 -3.04 -23.05
C VAL A 128 9.42 -2.77 -23.96
N THR A 129 9.16 -2.26 -25.14
CA THR A 129 10.17 -1.71 -26.05
C THR A 129 9.89 -0.22 -26.21
N ILE A 130 10.93 0.60 -26.15
CA ILE A 130 10.84 2.04 -26.38
C ILE A 130 11.51 2.33 -27.71
N SER A 131 10.75 2.82 -28.67
CA SER A 131 11.25 3.23 -29.99
C SER A 131 11.55 4.71 -30.00
N SER A 132 12.79 5.06 -30.35
CA SER A 132 13.25 6.44 -30.52
C SER A 132 13.45 6.83 -31.97
N SER A 133 13.11 5.95 -32.93
CA SER A 133 13.44 6.12 -34.36
C SER A 133 12.74 7.31 -35.02
N ASN A 134 11.55 7.70 -34.52
CA ASN A 134 10.74 8.77 -35.09
C ASN A 134 10.74 10.07 -34.25
N ILE A 135 11.75 10.25 -33.40
CA ILE A 135 11.89 11.44 -32.57
C ILE A 135 12.84 12.43 -33.24
N ALA A 136 12.58 13.73 -33.07
CA ALA A 136 13.39 14.79 -33.69
C ALA A 136 14.89 14.68 -33.35
N ASP A 137 15.23 14.24 -32.15
CA ASP A 137 16.61 14.01 -31.69
C ASP A 137 17.23 12.69 -32.21
N GLY A 138 16.47 11.86 -32.90
CA GLY A 138 16.90 10.56 -33.40
C GLY A 138 17.17 9.52 -32.29
N ASP A 139 17.57 8.33 -32.72
CA ASP A 139 17.89 7.23 -31.81
C ASP A 139 19.20 7.50 -31.07
N PRO A 140 19.19 7.60 -29.71
CA PRO A 140 20.38 7.85 -28.92
C PRO A 140 21.45 6.76 -29.06
N VAL A 141 21.05 5.52 -29.34
CA VAL A 141 21.98 4.41 -29.55
C VAL A 141 22.74 4.59 -30.86
N GLN A 142 22.04 5.02 -31.92
CA GLN A 142 22.67 5.30 -33.22
C GLN A 142 23.65 6.47 -33.12
N ARG A 143 23.30 7.53 -32.40
CA ARG A 143 24.19 8.66 -32.14
C ARG A 143 25.45 8.25 -31.38
N ALA A 144 25.28 7.46 -30.30
CA ALA A 144 26.39 6.95 -29.54
C ALA A 144 27.30 6.03 -30.37
N ARG A 145 26.71 5.21 -31.25
CA ARG A 145 27.48 4.37 -32.20
C ARG A 145 28.32 5.19 -33.17
N ILE A 146 27.74 6.21 -33.76
CA ILE A 146 28.46 7.11 -34.67
C ILE A 146 29.63 7.80 -33.94
N ALA A 147 29.38 8.31 -32.71
CA ALA A 147 30.43 8.93 -31.89
C ALA A 147 31.56 7.93 -31.57
N TYR A 148 31.20 6.69 -31.21
CA TYR A 148 32.15 5.63 -30.96
C TYR A 148 32.99 5.28 -32.23
N ASP A 149 32.34 5.10 -33.38
CA ASP A 149 33.02 4.78 -34.63
C ASP A 149 34.00 5.89 -35.07
N ILE A 150 33.64 7.17 -34.86
CA ILE A 150 34.50 8.29 -35.17
C ILE A 150 35.69 8.35 -34.19
N SER A 151 35.44 8.28 -32.89
CA SER A 151 36.52 8.34 -31.89
C SER A 151 37.47 7.14 -31.98
N ARG A 152 36.96 5.96 -32.32
CA ARG A 152 37.78 4.77 -32.58
C ARG A 152 38.73 4.98 -33.74
N LYS A 153 38.27 5.50 -34.86
CA LYS A 153 39.11 5.78 -36.05
C LYS A 153 40.18 6.83 -35.69
N GLU A 154 39.83 7.83 -34.92
CA GLU A 154 40.79 8.85 -34.48
C GLU A 154 41.85 8.26 -33.55
N TYR A 155 41.46 7.45 -32.57
CA TYR A 155 42.37 6.72 -31.69
C TYR A 155 43.33 5.83 -32.49
N GLU A 156 42.83 5.01 -33.40
CA GLU A 156 43.65 4.14 -34.26
C GLU A 156 44.66 4.94 -35.10
N ARG A 157 44.25 6.10 -35.64
CA ARG A 157 45.10 7.03 -36.36
C ARG A 157 46.18 7.61 -35.46
N MET A 158 45.85 8.14 -34.29
CA MET A 158 46.79 8.71 -33.34
C MET A 158 47.75 7.68 -32.77
N GLN A 159 47.30 6.43 -32.58
CA GLN A 159 48.16 5.33 -32.16
C GLN A 159 49.26 5.01 -33.20
N ALA A 160 48.96 5.10 -34.48
CA ALA A 160 49.96 4.94 -35.55
C ALA A 160 50.95 6.11 -35.61
N LEU A 161 50.48 7.35 -35.39
CA LEU A 161 51.28 8.56 -35.46
C LEU A 161 52.22 8.75 -34.25
N VAL A 162 51.79 8.39 -33.05
CA VAL A 162 52.61 8.51 -31.84
C VAL A 162 53.79 7.56 -31.85
N LYS A 163 53.64 6.35 -32.42
CA LYS A 163 54.76 5.39 -32.65
C LYS A 163 55.86 5.99 -33.47
N ASN A 164 55.52 6.85 -34.43
CA ASN A 164 56.48 7.52 -35.31
C ASN A 164 56.87 8.93 -34.75
N LYS A 165 56.46 9.27 -33.51
CA LYS A 165 56.74 10.56 -32.87
C LYS A 165 56.25 11.78 -33.68
N ILE A 166 55.17 11.59 -34.47
CA ILE A 166 54.55 12.65 -35.30
C ILE A 166 53.59 13.50 -34.48
N VAL A 167 52.94 12.90 -33.45
CA VAL A 167 52.07 13.56 -32.49
C VAL A 167 52.61 13.42 -31.07
N SER A 168 52.23 14.31 -30.21
CA SER A 168 52.63 14.26 -28.81
C SER A 168 51.87 13.19 -28.02
N ASP A 169 52.49 12.72 -26.92
CA ASP A 169 51.82 11.77 -25.99
C ASP A 169 50.54 12.37 -25.40
N LYS A 170 50.48 13.69 -25.24
CA LYS A 170 49.26 14.40 -24.76
C LYS A 170 48.11 14.31 -25.77
N GLU A 171 48.39 14.48 -27.04
CA GLU A 171 47.37 14.39 -28.09
C GLU A 171 46.87 12.94 -28.24
N PHE A 172 47.76 11.97 -28.12
CA PHE A 172 47.40 10.55 -28.11
C PHE A 172 46.52 10.22 -26.89
N ALA A 173 46.90 10.64 -25.68
CA ALA A 173 46.12 10.42 -24.48
C ALA A 173 44.72 11.06 -24.53
N GLN A 174 44.59 12.23 -25.19
CA GLN A 174 43.29 12.85 -25.41
C GLN A 174 42.40 12.03 -26.38
N ALA A 175 42.97 11.49 -27.44
CA ALA A 175 42.24 10.65 -28.39
C ALA A 175 41.81 9.31 -27.72
N GLU A 176 42.68 8.72 -26.91
CA GLU A 176 42.37 7.55 -26.11
C GLU A 176 41.23 7.79 -25.13
N GLN A 177 41.27 8.90 -24.38
CA GLN A 177 40.20 9.30 -23.46
C GLN A 177 38.85 9.49 -24.19
N ASN A 178 38.85 10.15 -25.33
CA ASN A 178 37.65 10.36 -26.13
C ASN A 178 37.07 9.04 -26.64
N TYR A 179 37.93 8.11 -27.08
CA TYR A 179 37.53 6.78 -27.51
C TYR A 179 36.90 5.99 -26.36
N GLU A 180 37.56 5.95 -25.19
CA GLU A 180 37.03 5.22 -24.03
C GLU A 180 35.69 5.79 -23.57
N ASN A 181 35.54 7.11 -23.50
CA ASN A 181 34.28 7.76 -23.13
C ASN A 181 33.15 7.41 -24.11
N ALA A 182 33.43 7.45 -25.42
CA ALA A 182 32.47 7.08 -26.46
C ALA A 182 32.12 5.58 -26.41
N ARG A 183 33.10 4.71 -26.12
CA ARG A 183 32.90 3.28 -25.96
C ARG A 183 31.95 2.99 -24.79
N ILE A 184 32.22 3.54 -23.60
CA ILE A 184 31.39 3.36 -22.41
C ILE A 184 29.96 3.83 -22.69
N SER A 185 29.80 4.99 -23.32
CA SER A 185 28.48 5.54 -23.65
C SER A 185 27.70 4.65 -24.61
N TYR A 186 28.37 4.15 -25.66
CA TYR A 186 27.75 3.25 -26.63
C TYR A 186 27.38 1.91 -26.01
N GLU A 187 28.28 1.26 -25.28
CA GLU A 187 28.04 -0.03 -24.63
C GLU A 187 26.88 0.03 -23.63
N ALA A 188 26.79 1.12 -22.86
CA ALA A 188 25.69 1.32 -21.92
C ALA A 188 24.32 1.41 -22.61
N LEU A 189 24.24 2.13 -23.71
CA LEU A 189 23.00 2.33 -24.48
C LEU A 189 22.68 1.12 -25.38
N ALA A 190 23.70 0.46 -25.96
CA ALA A 190 23.51 -0.70 -26.81
C ALA A 190 23.01 -1.94 -26.09
N LYS A 191 23.22 -2.02 -24.78
CA LYS A 191 22.69 -3.09 -23.95
C LYS A 191 21.16 -3.09 -24.02
N ASN A 192 20.56 -4.20 -24.42
CA ASN A 192 19.11 -4.38 -24.61
C ASN A 192 18.50 -3.58 -25.80
N HIS A 193 19.32 -3.01 -26.69
CA HIS A 193 18.83 -2.38 -27.91
C HIS A 193 18.65 -3.41 -29.03
N SER A 194 17.59 -3.24 -29.82
CA SER A 194 17.28 -4.06 -31.00
C SER A 194 16.75 -3.17 -32.14
N ALA A 195 16.52 -3.75 -33.32
CA ALA A 195 15.95 -3.03 -34.45
C ALA A 195 14.57 -2.37 -34.12
N GLY A 196 13.84 -2.91 -33.15
CA GLY A 196 12.55 -2.34 -32.71
C GLY A 196 12.67 -1.28 -31.61
N GLY A 197 13.88 -1.00 -31.13
CA GLY A 197 14.15 -0.04 -30.05
C GLY A 197 14.77 -0.65 -28.81
N GLN A 198 14.77 0.11 -27.73
CA GLN A 198 15.34 -0.25 -26.42
C GLN A 198 14.37 -1.10 -25.63
N ALA A 199 14.75 -2.33 -25.28
CA ALA A 199 13.95 -3.20 -24.44
C ALA A 199 14.11 -2.79 -22.95
N VAL A 200 12.99 -2.59 -22.28
CA VAL A 200 12.92 -2.45 -20.82
C VAL A 200 12.53 -3.79 -20.23
N THR A 201 13.39 -4.28 -19.35
CA THR A 201 13.27 -5.61 -18.77
C THR A 201 12.87 -5.56 -17.30
N SER A 202 12.26 -6.65 -16.83
CA SER A 202 11.92 -6.78 -15.41
C SER A 202 13.20 -6.80 -14.55
N PRO A 203 13.34 -5.92 -13.55
CA PRO A 203 14.49 -5.89 -12.65
C PRO A 203 14.54 -7.07 -11.68
N ILE A 204 13.38 -7.66 -11.36
CA ILE A 204 13.21 -8.78 -10.42
C ILE A 204 12.30 -9.86 -11.03
N SER A 205 12.36 -11.08 -10.48
CA SER A 205 11.36 -12.11 -10.77
C SER A 205 10.15 -11.91 -9.86
N GLY A 206 8.92 -12.06 -10.36
CA GLY A 206 7.72 -11.84 -9.60
C GLY A 206 6.48 -11.75 -10.47
N PHE A 207 5.54 -10.92 -10.08
CA PHE A 207 4.28 -10.67 -10.79
C PHE A 207 4.14 -9.20 -11.14
N VAL A 208 3.60 -8.92 -12.32
CA VAL A 208 3.23 -7.56 -12.72
C VAL A 208 2.14 -7.06 -11.77
N LYS A 209 2.42 -5.97 -11.05
CA LYS A 209 1.47 -5.37 -10.10
C LYS A 209 0.61 -4.32 -10.80
N ASN A 210 1.25 -3.35 -11.44
CA ASN A 210 0.58 -2.29 -12.18
C ASN A 210 1.31 -2.00 -13.50
N ILE A 211 0.54 -1.64 -14.51
CA ILE A 211 1.02 -1.11 -15.79
C ILE A 211 0.69 0.38 -15.80
N LEU A 212 1.72 1.22 -15.85
CA LEU A 212 1.62 2.67 -15.66
C LEU A 212 1.59 3.46 -16.97
N VAL A 213 1.73 2.76 -18.10
CA VAL A 213 1.77 3.34 -19.46
C VAL A 213 0.90 2.53 -20.40
N LYS A 214 0.54 3.11 -21.53
CA LYS A 214 -0.24 2.49 -22.59
C LYS A 214 0.59 2.30 -23.86
N GLU A 215 0.14 1.43 -24.74
CA GLU A 215 0.69 1.29 -26.09
C GLU A 215 0.62 2.64 -26.81
N GLY A 216 1.74 3.09 -27.37
CA GLY A 216 1.85 4.35 -28.08
C GLY A 216 2.13 5.58 -27.22
N ASP A 217 2.20 5.45 -25.88
CA ASP A 217 2.57 6.57 -25.02
C ASP A 217 4.01 7.01 -25.27
N TYR A 218 4.23 8.33 -25.28
CA TYR A 218 5.57 8.89 -25.26
C TYR A 218 6.09 8.98 -23.82
N VAL A 219 7.28 8.44 -23.57
CA VAL A 219 7.92 8.40 -22.25
C VAL A 219 9.27 9.10 -22.24
N THR A 220 9.64 9.64 -21.09
CA THR A 220 10.93 10.27 -20.83
C THR A 220 11.82 9.36 -19.97
N ILE A 221 13.13 9.64 -19.98
CA ILE A 221 14.11 8.87 -19.18
C ILE A 221 13.73 8.93 -17.69
N GLY A 222 13.75 7.77 -17.02
CA GLY A 222 13.38 7.65 -15.61
C GLY A 222 11.88 7.50 -15.34
N GLN A 223 11.02 7.63 -16.35
CA GLN A 223 9.59 7.47 -16.18
C GLN A 223 9.24 6.03 -15.81
N PRO A 224 8.42 5.80 -14.77
CA PRO A 224 7.96 4.46 -14.39
C PRO A 224 7.00 3.88 -15.43
N LEU A 225 7.22 2.62 -15.80
CA LEU A 225 6.46 1.92 -16.83
C LEU A 225 5.63 0.77 -16.28
N VAL A 226 6.26 -0.13 -15.52
CA VAL A 226 5.64 -1.32 -14.97
C VAL A 226 6.18 -1.56 -13.57
N SER A 227 5.30 -1.77 -12.60
CA SER A 227 5.70 -2.21 -11.28
C SER A 227 5.56 -3.72 -11.13
N ILE A 228 6.56 -4.35 -10.51
CA ILE A 228 6.66 -5.79 -10.32
C ILE A 228 6.81 -6.07 -8.83
N THR A 229 6.08 -7.07 -8.32
CA THR A 229 6.13 -7.48 -6.91
C THR A 229 6.47 -8.96 -6.79
N GLN A 230 7.25 -9.31 -5.76
CA GLN A 230 7.60 -10.71 -5.48
C GLN A 230 6.68 -11.36 -4.46
N ASN A 231 6.02 -10.59 -3.62
CA ASN A 231 5.15 -11.07 -2.51
C ASN A 231 5.81 -12.15 -1.62
N ARG A 232 7.14 -12.13 -1.49
CA ARG A 232 7.87 -13.10 -0.66
C ARG A 232 7.65 -12.84 0.82
N ARG A 233 7.59 -11.59 1.19
CA ARG A 233 7.34 -11.13 2.55
C ARG A 233 6.22 -10.11 2.52
N LEU A 234 5.28 -10.26 3.42
CA LEU A 234 4.15 -9.37 3.53
C LEU A 234 4.17 -8.67 4.88
N PHE A 235 3.75 -7.42 4.89
CA PHE A 235 3.47 -6.66 6.10
C PHE A 235 1.97 -6.54 6.28
N LEU A 236 1.52 -6.83 7.48
CA LEU A 236 0.21 -6.42 7.92
C LEU A 236 0.35 -5.05 8.61
N ARG A 237 -0.12 -4.02 7.96
CA ARG A 237 -0.16 -2.66 8.49
C ARG A 237 -1.55 -2.42 9.05
N ALA A 238 -1.64 -2.26 10.36
CA ALA A 238 -2.90 -2.00 11.05
C ALA A 238 -2.98 -0.51 11.46
N GLU A 239 -4.15 0.09 11.31
CA GLU A 239 -4.43 1.48 11.68
C GLU A 239 -5.10 1.52 13.04
N VAL A 240 -4.36 1.89 14.08
CA VAL A 240 -4.85 1.88 15.45
C VAL A 240 -5.21 3.29 15.91
N SER A 241 -6.41 3.44 16.45
CA SER A 241 -6.87 4.73 17.01
C SER A 241 -5.95 5.20 18.13
N GLU A 242 -5.73 6.51 18.20
CA GLU A 242 -4.86 7.19 19.16
C GLU A 242 -5.19 6.86 20.63
N LYS A 243 -6.45 6.59 20.94
CA LYS A 243 -6.89 6.20 22.29
C LYS A 243 -6.21 4.95 22.83
N TYR A 244 -5.69 4.08 21.94
CA TYR A 244 -4.99 2.84 22.33
C TYR A 244 -3.47 3.00 22.40
N TYR A 245 -2.95 4.21 22.23
CA TYR A 245 -1.50 4.46 22.24
C TYR A 245 -0.76 3.88 23.47
N PRO A 246 -1.31 4.00 24.69
CA PRO A 246 -0.66 3.42 25.88
C PRO A 246 -0.53 1.89 25.78
N SER A 247 -1.48 1.21 25.13
CA SER A 247 -1.52 -0.25 24.98
C SER A 247 -0.65 -0.77 23.85
N LEU A 248 -0.17 0.07 22.92
CA LEU A 248 0.64 -0.39 21.78
C LEU A 248 1.93 -1.08 22.20
N ARG A 249 2.52 -0.68 23.32
CA ARG A 249 3.77 -1.27 23.83
C ARG A 249 3.60 -2.67 24.41
N THR A 250 2.36 -3.06 24.75
CA THR A 250 2.02 -4.34 25.37
C THR A 250 1.44 -5.34 24.37
N ILE A 251 1.31 -4.96 23.09
CA ILE A 251 0.80 -5.84 22.05
C ILE A 251 1.78 -7.01 21.85
N GLY A 252 1.31 -8.23 22.12
CA GLY A 252 2.11 -9.44 21.97
C GLY A 252 1.91 -10.17 20.65
N SER A 253 0.73 -10.05 20.03
CA SER A 253 0.38 -10.73 18.77
C SER A 253 -0.76 -10.01 18.06
N ALA A 254 -1.08 -10.47 16.86
CA ALA A 254 -2.24 -10.02 16.09
C ALA A 254 -2.89 -11.20 15.37
N ASN A 255 -4.21 -11.17 15.31
CA ASN A 255 -5.01 -12.09 14.50
C ASN A 255 -5.76 -11.28 13.47
N PHE A 256 -5.90 -11.76 12.25
CA PHE A 256 -6.61 -11.03 11.20
C PHE A 256 -7.52 -11.94 10.40
N LYS A 257 -8.53 -11.33 9.78
CA LYS A 257 -9.42 -11.98 8.81
C LYS A 257 -9.29 -11.24 7.48
N THR A 258 -9.36 -11.99 6.39
CA THR A 258 -9.46 -11.42 5.06
C THR A 258 -10.94 -11.30 4.64
N PRO A 259 -11.29 -10.37 3.73
CA PRO A 259 -12.65 -10.29 3.21
C PRO A 259 -13.03 -11.47 2.30
N TYR A 260 -12.05 -12.32 1.93
CA TYR A 260 -12.24 -13.43 0.99
C TYR A 260 -12.68 -14.72 1.65
N ASP A 261 -12.42 -14.88 2.95
CA ASP A 261 -12.79 -16.04 3.73
C ASP A 261 -13.15 -15.64 5.16
N ASN A 262 -13.78 -16.58 5.89
CA ASN A 262 -14.13 -16.39 7.31
C ASN A 262 -13.06 -16.92 8.27
N LYS A 263 -11.89 -17.32 7.74
CA LYS A 263 -10.82 -17.90 8.54
C LYS A 263 -10.11 -16.79 9.33
N VAL A 264 -9.82 -17.07 10.59
CA VAL A 264 -8.92 -16.24 11.40
C VAL A 264 -7.50 -16.73 11.19
N TYR A 265 -6.62 -15.84 10.82
CA TYR A 265 -5.19 -16.09 10.67
C TYR A 265 -4.48 -15.55 11.90
N GLU A 266 -3.74 -16.42 12.57
CA GLU A 266 -2.91 -16.04 13.70
C GLU A 266 -1.50 -15.70 13.22
N LEU A 267 -1.00 -14.53 13.62
CA LEU A 267 0.34 -14.08 13.23
C LEU A 267 1.42 -15.08 13.64
N LYS A 268 1.24 -15.73 14.79
CA LYS A 268 2.18 -16.76 15.30
C LYS A 268 2.24 -18.00 14.40
N GLU A 269 1.10 -18.47 13.90
CA GLU A 269 1.03 -19.63 12.99
C GLU A 269 1.72 -19.36 11.66
N LEU A 270 1.69 -18.10 11.22
CA LEU A 270 2.34 -17.62 9.98
C LEU A 270 3.83 -17.29 10.18
N ASN A 271 4.42 -17.60 11.34
CA ASN A 271 5.77 -17.17 11.70
C ASN A 271 5.97 -15.65 11.62
N GLY A 272 4.88 -14.91 11.77
CA GLY A 272 4.89 -13.46 11.76
C GLY A 272 5.38 -12.92 13.11
N ARG A 273 5.90 -11.70 13.07
CA ARG A 273 6.34 -10.97 14.26
C ARG A 273 5.92 -9.51 14.20
N LEU A 274 5.67 -8.93 15.35
CA LEU A 274 5.49 -7.49 15.46
C LEU A 274 6.84 -6.81 15.14
N LEU A 275 6.83 -5.88 14.19
CA LEU A 275 8.05 -5.19 13.75
C LEU A 275 8.22 -3.85 14.47
N SER A 276 7.21 -3.01 14.39
CA SER A 276 7.21 -1.68 15.00
C SER A 276 5.78 -1.13 15.05
N PHE A 277 5.57 -0.15 15.90
CA PHE A 277 4.45 0.77 15.77
C PHE A 277 5.01 2.15 15.40
N GLY A 278 4.42 2.77 14.38
CA GLY A 278 4.85 4.07 13.90
C GLY A 278 4.55 5.17 14.93
N LYS A 279 5.47 6.11 15.05
CA LYS A 279 5.26 7.34 15.82
C LYS A 279 4.62 8.44 14.95
N SER A 280 4.40 8.18 13.68
CA SER A 280 3.77 9.11 12.77
C SER A 280 2.27 9.00 12.96
N ALA A 281 1.70 10.01 13.59
CA ALA A 281 0.27 10.21 13.59
C ALA A 281 -0.14 10.75 12.21
N GLY A 282 -0.89 9.93 11.43
CA GLY A 282 -1.81 10.49 10.46
C GLY A 282 -2.97 11.14 11.24
N GLU A 283 -3.88 11.81 10.58
CA GLU A 283 -5.06 12.38 11.27
C GLU A 283 -5.75 11.28 12.10
N ASN A 284 -5.51 11.29 13.42
CA ASN A 284 -6.11 10.43 14.44
C ASN A 284 -5.77 8.92 14.42
N SER A 285 -4.72 8.48 13.79
CA SER A 285 -4.31 7.06 13.82
C SER A 285 -2.80 6.85 13.84
N PHE A 286 -2.36 5.76 14.50
CA PHE A 286 -0.97 5.26 14.49
C PHE A 286 -0.87 4.00 13.61
N TYR A 287 0.27 3.82 12.97
CA TYR A 287 0.53 2.66 12.13
C TYR A 287 1.57 1.75 12.77
#